data_f88ac4bca5d6deee735e893d98aaeeb8
#
_entry.id   f88ac4bca5d6deee735e893d98aaeeb8
#
_cell.length_a   1.000
_cell.length_b   1.000
_cell.length_c   1.000
_cell.angle_alpha   90.00
_cell.angle_beta   90.00
_cell.angle_gamma   90.00
#
_symmetry.space_group_name_H-M   'P 1'
#
loop_
_entity.id
_entity.type
_entity.pdbx_description
1 polymer ?
#
loop_
_entity_poly.entity_id
_entity_poly.type
_entity_poly.pdbx_seq_one_letter_code
_entity_poly.pdbx_strand_id
1 'polypeptide(L)'
;MHTRIRAAMLAAGALALAVGAGTLPAAASARAGATWTVTPGGSYRAQVRSDNIWELLDVRTGQQLSCTVNASAWSMRLRFRKGSGLSDPIGWVGSLSFPKPCFPGGMGPVTLSAGSLPWGINALSYDPAGQVTSGRLTHLHLALSGPHCAAVLDGSSATAGDGTAPFAYNNGPAGTLQTAYRPGSGDLHAYQVTGCRGLLHTGDLVRLFFGYDLNRALTVTSP
;
A
#
# COMPACT_ATOMS: atom_id res chain seq x y z
N MET A 1 -48.32 64.14 -2.08
CA MET A 1 -47.53 63.56 -3.19
C MET A 1 -47.66 62.04 -3.10
N HIS A 2 -48.48 61.47 -4.01
CA HIS A 2 -48.77 60.04 -4.02
C HIS A 2 -47.86 59.32 -5.07
N THR A 3 -47.06 58.44 -4.65
CA THR A 3 -46.24 57.60 -5.56
C THR A 3 -46.82 56.17 -5.57
N ARG A 4 -47.36 55.76 -6.70
CA ARG A 4 -47.99 54.47 -6.96
C ARG A 4 -46.84 53.43 -7.22
N ILE A 5 -46.81 52.36 -6.43
CA ILE A 5 -45.97 51.22 -6.66
C ILE A 5 -46.69 50.22 -7.57
N ARG A 6 -46.14 49.97 -8.74
CA ARG A 6 -46.60 48.93 -9.67
C ARG A 6 -45.97 47.56 -9.29
N ALA A 7 -46.86 46.62 -9.02
CA ALA A 7 -46.46 45.23 -8.83
C ALA A 7 -46.07 44.58 -10.17
N ALA A 8 -44.88 44.04 -10.27
CA ALA A 8 -44.43 43.18 -11.38
C ALA A 8 -44.52 41.72 -10.95
N MET A 9 -45.39 40.95 -11.62
CA MET A 9 -45.47 39.51 -11.50
C MET A 9 -44.23 38.87 -12.20
N LEU A 10 -43.44 38.14 -11.47
CA LEU A 10 -42.39 37.27 -12.00
C LEU A 10 -42.92 35.84 -12.09
N ALA A 11 -43.00 35.33 -13.31
CA ALA A 11 -43.33 33.94 -13.60
C ALA A 11 -42.12 33.05 -13.23
N ALA A 12 -42.34 32.12 -12.32
CA ALA A 12 -41.37 31.11 -11.95
C ALA A 12 -41.34 29.97 -12.99
N GLY A 13 -40.32 29.95 -13.83
CA GLY A 13 -40.03 28.81 -14.70
C GLY A 13 -39.35 27.68 -13.90
N ALA A 14 -40.02 26.55 -13.76
CA ALA A 14 -39.46 25.34 -13.15
C ALA A 14 -38.51 24.67 -14.16
N LEU A 15 -37.20 24.80 -13.97
CA LEU A 15 -36.19 23.95 -14.65
C LEU A 15 -36.15 22.60 -13.95
N ALA A 16 -36.65 21.55 -14.60
CA ALA A 16 -36.44 20.18 -14.18
C ALA A 16 -34.99 19.76 -14.51
N LEU A 17 -34.14 19.72 -13.49
CA LEU A 17 -32.80 19.10 -13.57
C LEU A 17 -32.96 17.57 -13.57
N ALA A 18 -32.82 16.94 -14.73
CA ALA A 18 -32.65 15.49 -14.85
C ALA A 18 -31.30 15.11 -14.26
N VAL A 19 -31.28 14.66 -13.01
CA VAL A 19 -30.13 14.04 -12.37
C VAL A 19 -29.93 12.67 -13.03
N GLY A 20 -29.03 12.60 -14.00
CA GLY A 20 -28.56 11.34 -14.55
C GLY A 20 -27.86 10.55 -13.45
N ALA A 21 -28.49 9.48 -12.97
CA ALA A 21 -27.88 8.51 -12.08
C ALA A 21 -26.76 7.77 -12.84
N GLY A 22 -25.57 8.35 -12.83
CA GLY A 22 -24.37 7.66 -13.26
C GLY A 22 -24.13 6.48 -12.32
N THR A 23 -24.36 5.27 -12.80
CA THR A 23 -23.98 4.04 -12.10
C THR A 23 -22.47 4.03 -11.96
N LEU A 24 -21.97 4.36 -10.78
CA LEU A 24 -20.58 4.10 -10.42
C LEU A 24 -20.32 2.60 -10.60
N PRO A 25 -19.22 2.19 -11.26
CA PRO A 25 -18.88 0.79 -11.34
C PRO A 25 -18.74 0.28 -9.90
N ALA A 26 -19.56 -0.69 -9.54
CA ALA A 26 -19.49 -1.35 -8.25
C ALA A 26 -18.08 -1.94 -8.10
N ALA A 27 -17.31 -1.42 -7.13
CA ALA A 27 -16.06 -2.04 -6.75
C ALA A 27 -16.37 -3.51 -6.44
N ALA A 28 -15.79 -4.43 -7.21
CA ALA A 28 -15.98 -5.85 -7.03
C ALA A 28 -15.53 -6.20 -5.61
N SER A 29 -16.49 -6.44 -4.72
CA SER A 29 -16.24 -6.90 -3.37
C SER A 29 -15.45 -8.21 -3.47
N ALA A 30 -14.33 -8.29 -2.76
CA ALA A 30 -13.54 -9.52 -2.67
C ALA A 30 -14.47 -10.67 -2.24
N ARG A 31 -14.80 -11.58 -3.16
CA ARG A 31 -15.57 -12.76 -2.86
C ARG A 31 -14.69 -13.68 -2.04
N ALA A 32 -15.16 -14.09 -0.86
CA ALA A 32 -14.57 -15.18 -0.13
C ALA A 32 -14.52 -16.41 -1.07
N GLY A 33 -13.29 -16.90 -1.39
CA GLY A 33 -13.08 -18.01 -2.31
C GLY A 33 -12.62 -17.61 -3.72
N ALA A 34 -12.21 -16.38 -3.98
CA ALA A 34 -11.56 -16.03 -5.25
C ALA A 34 -10.33 -16.91 -5.47
N THR A 35 -10.24 -17.50 -6.67
CA THR A 35 -9.07 -18.27 -7.09
C THR A 35 -8.21 -17.45 -8.04
N TRP A 36 -6.92 -17.74 -8.06
CA TRP A 36 -5.93 -16.96 -8.81
C TRP A 36 -5.21 -17.82 -9.82
N THR A 37 -4.86 -17.22 -10.95
CA THR A 37 -3.94 -17.78 -11.94
C THR A 37 -2.64 -17.01 -11.89
N VAL A 38 -1.53 -17.73 -11.71
CA VAL A 38 -0.19 -17.14 -11.62
C VAL A 38 0.73 -17.80 -12.65
N THR A 39 1.30 -17.01 -13.57
CA THR A 39 2.12 -17.51 -14.67
C THR A 39 3.21 -16.49 -15.05
N PRO A 40 4.46 -16.94 -15.25
CA PRO A 40 5.05 -18.15 -14.69
C PRO A 40 5.24 -18.01 -13.18
N GLY A 41 5.14 -19.08 -12.43
CA GLY A 41 5.50 -19.09 -11.01
C GLY A 41 7.01 -19.22 -10.81
N GLY A 42 7.45 -19.38 -9.55
CA GLY A 42 8.84 -19.61 -9.18
C GLY A 42 9.49 -18.43 -8.46
N SER A 43 10.82 -18.37 -8.49
CA SER A 43 11.60 -17.38 -7.77
C SER A 43 11.83 -16.12 -8.59
N TYR A 44 11.70 -14.97 -7.95
CA TYR A 44 11.88 -13.64 -8.52
C TYR A 44 12.86 -12.84 -7.67
N ARG A 45 13.52 -11.89 -8.33
CA ARG A 45 14.26 -10.82 -7.67
C ARG A 45 13.56 -9.52 -8.00
N ALA A 46 13.56 -8.59 -7.05
CA ALA A 46 13.01 -7.29 -7.27
C ALA A 46 14.00 -6.21 -6.82
N GLN A 47 14.07 -5.15 -7.60
CA GLN A 47 14.86 -3.95 -7.28
C GLN A 47 13.94 -2.78 -7.07
N VAL A 48 14.36 -1.87 -6.20
CA VAL A 48 13.60 -0.63 -5.99
C VAL A 48 13.63 0.19 -7.26
N ARG A 49 12.49 0.74 -7.65
CA ARG A 49 12.38 1.64 -8.80
C ARG A 49 13.17 2.92 -8.55
N SER A 50 13.80 3.45 -9.60
CA SER A 50 14.59 4.67 -9.50
C SER A 50 13.78 5.94 -9.21
N ASP A 51 12.48 5.90 -9.53
CA ASP A 51 11.52 6.98 -9.31
C ASP A 51 10.75 6.85 -7.98
N ASN A 52 11.06 5.82 -7.19
CA ASN A 52 10.40 5.55 -5.93
C ASN A 52 11.33 5.76 -4.74
N ILE A 53 10.74 6.30 -3.68
CA ILE A 53 11.37 6.44 -2.38
C ILE A 53 10.71 5.40 -1.47
N TRP A 54 11.50 4.74 -0.63
CA TRP A 54 10.94 4.01 0.50
C TRP A 54 10.48 5.01 1.54
N GLU A 55 9.21 5.00 1.84
CA GLU A 55 8.62 5.92 2.81
C GLU A 55 7.75 5.18 3.82
N LEU A 56 7.79 5.69 5.02
CA LEU A 56 6.90 5.34 6.11
C LEU A 56 6.16 6.61 6.52
N LEU A 57 4.85 6.58 6.45
CA LEU A 57 3.97 7.68 6.81
C LEU A 57 3.24 7.37 8.11
N ASP A 58 3.39 8.21 9.11
CA ASP A 58 2.47 8.26 10.24
C ASP A 58 1.17 8.93 9.81
N VAL A 59 0.08 8.18 9.84
CA VAL A 59 -1.23 8.67 9.36
C VAL A 59 -1.80 9.76 10.26
N ARG A 60 -1.51 9.72 11.56
CA ARG A 60 -2.03 10.69 12.52
C ARG A 60 -1.35 12.05 12.41
N THR A 61 -0.02 12.06 12.26
CA THR A 61 0.76 13.31 12.22
C THR A 61 1.03 13.81 10.81
N GLY A 62 0.88 12.94 9.79
CA GLY A 62 1.29 13.21 8.41
C GLY A 62 2.81 13.26 8.23
N GLN A 63 3.59 12.89 9.25
CA GLN A 63 5.04 12.88 9.17
C GLN A 63 5.55 11.69 8.35
N GLN A 64 6.61 11.93 7.59
CA GLN A 64 7.20 10.95 6.71
C GLN A 64 8.63 10.65 7.10
N LEU A 65 8.96 9.35 7.10
CA LEU A 65 10.31 8.84 7.17
C LEU A 65 10.69 8.36 5.76
N SER A 66 11.60 9.07 5.11
CA SER A 66 12.05 8.72 3.77
C SER A 66 13.43 8.05 3.82
N CYS A 67 13.59 6.97 3.05
CA CYS A 67 14.83 6.23 2.96
C CYS A 67 15.49 6.48 1.61
N THR A 68 16.78 6.80 1.60
CA THR A 68 17.54 6.97 0.37
C THR A 68 17.66 5.64 -0.37
N VAL A 69 17.25 5.62 -1.62
CA VAL A 69 17.26 4.42 -2.46
C VAL A 69 18.50 4.39 -3.32
N ASN A 70 19.23 3.26 -3.26
CA ASN A 70 20.18 2.90 -4.31
C ASN A 70 19.47 1.94 -5.28
N ALA A 71 18.97 2.47 -6.39
CA ALA A 71 18.15 1.74 -7.35
C ALA A 71 18.88 0.59 -8.07
N SER A 72 20.18 0.46 -7.91
CA SER A 72 20.99 -0.58 -8.59
C SER A 72 21.05 -1.93 -7.86
N ALA A 73 20.53 -2.02 -6.64
CA ALA A 73 20.64 -3.24 -5.83
C ALA A 73 19.36 -4.08 -5.84
N TRP A 74 19.47 -5.37 -6.16
CA TRP A 74 18.41 -6.35 -5.94
C TRP A 74 18.19 -6.51 -4.45
N SER A 75 17.12 -5.93 -3.94
CA SER A 75 16.88 -5.81 -2.49
C SER A 75 15.79 -6.74 -1.98
N MET A 76 15.02 -7.39 -2.87
CA MET A 76 13.95 -8.28 -2.48
C MET A 76 14.00 -9.61 -3.27
N ARG A 77 13.70 -10.71 -2.59
CA ARG A 77 13.47 -12.02 -3.20
C ARG A 77 12.04 -12.47 -2.91
N LEU A 78 11.35 -12.86 -3.98
CA LEU A 78 9.98 -13.35 -3.91
C LEU A 78 9.91 -14.76 -4.49
N ARG A 79 8.90 -15.50 -4.04
CA ARG A 79 8.55 -16.80 -4.61
C ARG A 79 7.04 -16.81 -4.84
N PHE A 80 6.61 -17.07 -6.06
CA PHE A 80 5.21 -17.21 -6.43
C PHE A 80 4.87 -18.67 -6.70
N ARG A 81 3.68 -19.08 -6.32
CA ARG A 81 3.08 -20.36 -6.74
C ARG A 81 2.83 -20.30 -8.25
N LYS A 82 2.70 -21.45 -8.88
CA LYS A 82 2.39 -21.56 -10.31
C LYS A 82 1.08 -22.33 -10.47
N GLY A 83 0.21 -21.86 -11.35
CA GLY A 83 -1.01 -22.56 -11.74
C GLY A 83 -2.24 -21.70 -11.71
N SER A 84 -3.38 -22.33 -11.95
CA SER A 84 -4.73 -21.77 -11.81
C SER A 84 -5.44 -22.36 -10.59
N GLY A 85 -6.52 -21.71 -10.16
CA GLY A 85 -7.28 -22.16 -8.99
C GLY A 85 -6.54 -22.00 -7.66
N LEU A 86 -5.54 -21.13 -7.60
CA LEU A 86 -4.75 -20.91 -6.41
C LEU A 86 -5.53 -20.11 -5.37
N SER A 87 -5.53 -20.58 -4.13
CA SER A 87 -5.95 -19.81 -2.96
C SER A 87 -4.78 -19.00 -2.40
N ASP A 88 -5.04 -17.98 -1.60
CA ASP A 88 -4.04 -17.20 -0.88
C ASP A 88 -3.30 -18.05 0.19
N PRO A 89 -2.01 -17.73 0.44
CA PRO A 89 -1.18 -16.79 -0.27
C PRO A 89 -0.74 -17.29 -1.65
N ILE A 90 -0.72 -16.40 -2.64
CA ILE A 90 -0.23 -16.71 -4.00
C ILE A 90 1.29 -16.71 -4.10
N GLY A 91 1.96 -16.18 -3.09
CA GLY A 91 3.42 -16.09 -3.03
C GLY A 91 3.92 -15.56 -1.70
N TRP A 92 5.23 -15.41 -1.61
CA TRP A 92 5.91 -14.93 -0.41
C TRP A 92 7.11 -14.04 -0.72
N VAL A 93 7.35 -13.06 0.15
CA VAL A 93 8.61 -12.31 0.23
C VAL A 93 9.53 -13.09 1.16
N GLY A 94 10.57 -13.71 0.62
CA GLY A 94 11.50 -14.57 1.39
C GLY A 94 12.71 -13.83 1.93
N SER A 95 13.11 -12.72 1.31
CA SER A 95 14.15 -11.82 1.84
C SER A 95 13.91 -10.40 1.37
N LEU A 96 14.28 -9.45 2.22
CA LEU A 96 14.15 -8.02 1.96
C LEU A 96 15.30 -7.28 2.62
N SER A 97 15.95 -6.41 1.85
CA SER A 97 16.92 -5.43 2.32
C SER A 97 16.34 -4.04 2.15
N PHE A 98 16.22 -3.30 3.22
CA PHE A 98 15.78 -1.90 3.14
C PHE A 98 16.91 -0.98 2.71
N PRO A 99 16.61 0.10 1.97
CA PRO A 99 17.58 1.15 1.74
C PRO A 99 18.10 1.72 3.06
N LYS A 100 19.37 2.09 3.10
CA LYS A 100 20.00 2.67 4.29
C LYS A 100 20.83 3.89 3.89
N PRO A 101 20.87 4.92 4.70
CA PRO A 101 20.02 5.18 5.87
C PRO A 101 18.68 5.81 5.49
N CYS A 102 17.72 5.72 6.41
CA CYS A 102 16.49 6.51 6.35
C CYS A 102 16.68 7.77 7.19
N PHE A 103 16.16 8.90 6.72
CA PHE A 103 16.30 10.18 7.41
C PHE A 103 14.93 10.75 7.76
N PRO A 104 14.48 10.61 8.99
CA PRO A 104 13.39 11.44 9.49
C PRO A 104 13.92 12.85 9.77
N GLY A 105 13.16 13.87 9.47
CA GLY A 105 13.55 15.25 9.66
C GLY A 105 14.11 15.53 11.07
N GLY A 106 15.40 15.85 11.15
CA GLY A 106 16.07 16.29 12.38
C GLY A 106 16.42 15.22 13.43
N MET A 107 16.28 13.92 13.15
CA MET A 107 16.54 12.85 14.13
C MET A 107 17.78 12.00 13.88
N GLY A 108 18.55 12.31 12.86
CA GLY A 108 19.66 11.45 12.46
C GLY A 108 19.22 10.16 11.74
N PRO A 109 20.18 9.33 11.36
CA PRO A 109 19.89 8.16 10.56
C PRO A 109 19.16 7.08 11.38
N VAL A 110 18.12 6.50 10.77
CA VAL A 110 17.44 5.31 11.29
C VAL A 110 17.56 4.15 10.29
N THR A 111 17.46 2.95 10.79
CA THR A 111 17.46 1.71 10.00
C THR A 111 16.11 1.04 10.15
N LEU A 112 15.51 0.66 9.04
CA LEU A 112 14.35 -0.23 9.01
C LEU A 112 14.82 -1.64 8.70
N SER A 113 14.26 -2.63 9.38
CA SER A 113 14.57 -4.05 9.17
C SER A 113 13.29 -4.89 9.26
N ALA A 114 13.24 -6.00 8.50
CA ALA A 114 12.22 -7.01 8.69
C ALA A 114 12.55 -7.82 9.95
N GLY A 115 11.66 -7.81 10.93
CA GLY A 115 11.80 -8.60 12.15
C GLY A 115 11.45 -10.07 11.94
N SER A 116 10.58 -10.37 10.96
CA SER A 116 10.21 -11.73 10.57
C SER A 116 9.97 -11.83 9.06
N LEU A 117 10.33 -12.95 8.49
CA LEU A 117 10.05 -13.36 7.12
C LEU A 117 9.70 -14.87 7.14
N PRO A 118 8.95 -15.40 6.17
CA PRO A 118 8.46 -14.74 4.97
C PRO A 118 7.17 -13.96 5.19
N TRP A 119 6.97 -12.88 4.42
CA TRP A 119 5.68 -12.20 4.33
C TRP A 119 4.79 -12.87 3.27
N GLY A 120 3.51 -13.02 3.53
CA GLY A 120 2.55 -13.55 2.57
C GLY A 120 2.16 -12.50 1.53
N ILE A 121 1.93 -12.95 0.29
CA ILE A 121 1.37 -12.13 -0.80
C ILE A 121 -0.03 -12.68 -1.08
N ASN A 122 -1.05 -11.95 -0.66
CA ASN A 122 -2.46 -12.32 -0.79
C ASN A 122 -3.13 -11.40 -1.81
N ALA A 123 -3.66 -11.96 -2.89
CA ALA A 123 -4.38 -11.19 -3.90
C ALA A 123 -5.85 -11.02 -3.48
N LEU A 124 -6.45 -9.87 -3.76
CA LEU A 124 -7.83 -9.55 -3.34
C LEU A 124 -8.74 -9.23 -4.52
N SER A 125 -8.23 -8.55 -5.55
CA SER A 125 -9.00 -8.19 -6.73
C SER A 125 -8.11 -8.04 -7.95
N TYR A 126 -8.70 -8.28 -9.12
CA TYR A 126 -8.06 -8.05 -10.41
C TYR A 126 -8.89 -7.09 -11.24
N ASP A 127 -8.24 -6.07 -11.80
CA ASP A 127 -8.81 -5.17 -12.80
C ASP A 127 -8.27 -5.54 -14.18
N PRO A 128 -9.08 -6.16 -15.05
CA PRO A 128 -8.65 -6.58 -16.37
C PRO A 128 -8.38 -5.40 -17.32
N ALA A 129 -9.04 -4.25 -17.13
CA ALA A 129 -8.83 -3.08 -17.96
C ALA A 129 -7.49 -2.42 -17.69
N GLY A 130 -7.13 -2.26 -16.42
CA GLY A 130 -5.84 -1.74 -15.97
C GLY A 130 -4.74 -2.80 -15.90
N GLN A 131 -5.07 -4.09 -16.05
CA GLN A 131 -4.17 -5.23 -15.83
C GLN A 131 -3.50 -5.17 -14.43
N VAL A 132 -4.25 -4.75 -13.42
CA VAL A 132 -3.75 -4.56 -12.06
C VAL A 132 -4.36 -5.59 -11.12
N THR A 133 -3.50 -6.31 -10.40
CA THR A 133 -3.90 -7.14 -9.26
C THR A 133 -3.64 -6.35 -7.98
N SER A 134 -4.68 -6.11 -7.22
CA SER A 134 -4.57 -5.52 -5.88
C SER A 134 -4.61 -6.60 -4.81
N GLY A 135 -3.88 -6.36 -3.70
CA GLY A 135 -3.78 -7.35 -2.64
C GLY A 135 -3.23 -6.78 -1.34
N ARG A 136 -2.82 -7.68 -0.46
CA ARG A 136 -2.17 -7.36 0.82
C ARG A 136 -0.91 -8.20 1.02
N LEU A 137 0.13 -7.55 1.47
CA LEU A 137 1.21 -8.21 2.18
C LEU A 137 0.73 -8.53 3.59
N THR A 138 1.03 -9.70 4.10
CA THR A 138 0.62 -10.16 5.43
C THR A 138 1.81 -10.69 6.23
N HIS A 139 1.65 -10.80 7.54
CA HIS A 139 2.69 -11.21 8.48
C HIS A 139 3.86 -10.21 8.54
N LEU A 140 3.54 -8.92 8.38
CA LEU A 140 4.54 -7.89 8.51
C LEU A 140 4.87 -7.68 9.99
N HIS A 141 6.17 -7.75 10.26
CA HIS A 141 6.77 -7.33 11.52
C HIS A 141 8.07 -6.61 11.19
N LEU A 142 8.17 -5.34 11.55
CA LEU A 142 9.28 -4.48 11.19
C LEU A 142 9.87 -3.85 12.44
N ALA A 143 11.16 -3.63 12.45
CA ALA A 143 11.84 -2.88 13.49
C ALA A 143 12.46 -1.62 12.92
N LEU A 144 12.18 -0.50 13.56
CA LEU A 144 12.83 0.79 13.32
C LEU A 144 13.87 1.00 14.44
N SER A 145 15.10 1.31 14.08
CA SER A 145 16.20 1.48 15.03
C SER A 145 17.13 2.62 14.62
N GLY A 146 17.41 3.52 15.54
CA GLY A 146 18.33 4.64 15.37
C GLY A 146 18.70 5.27 16.72
N PRO A 147 19.65 6.23 16.73
CA PRO A 147 20.17 6.81 17.99
C PRO A 147 19.09 7.59 18.75
N HIS A 148 18.06 8.08 18.07
CA HIS A 148 17.03 8.93 18.68
C HIS A 148 15.61 8.46 18.34
N CYS A 149 15.44 7.25 17.77
CA CYS A 149 14.13 6.70 17.45
C CYS A 149 14.21 5.18 17.35
N ALA A 150 13.39 4.49 18.11
CA ALA A 150 13.16 3.07 17.97
C ALA A 150 11.66 2.77 18.05
N ALA A 151 11.20 1.80 17.26
CA ALA A 151 9.82 1.33 17.27
C ALA A 151 9.71 -0.07 16.67
N VAL A 152 8.64 -0.76 17.01
CA VAL A 152 8.18 -1.97 16.31
C VAL A 152 6.94 -1.59 15.50
N LEU A 153 6.85 -2.03 14.25
CA LEU A 153 5.69 -1.88 13.39
C LEU A 153 5.07 -3.25 13.15
N ASP A 154 3.84 -3.44 13.60
CA ASP A 154 3.13 -4.72 13.56
C ASP A 154 1.61 -4.50 13.47
N GLY A 155 0.81 -5.54 13.39
CA GLY A 155 -0.63 -5.47 13.34
C GLY A 155 -1.28 -5.27 14.71
N SER A 156 -1.72 -6.34 15.34
CA SER A 156 -2.52 -6.27 16.58
C SER A 156 -1.70 -6.03 17.86
N SER A 157 -0.40 -6.33 17.86
CA SER A 157 0.51 -6.09 19.00
C SER A 157 1.97 -6.07 18.55
N ALA A 158 2.88 -5.63 19.42
CA ALA A 158 4.32 -5.55 19.13
C ALA A 158 4.99 -6.89 18.76
N THR A 159 4.32 -8.01 18.95
CA THR A 159 4.89 -9.36 18.77
C THR A 159 3.96 -10.30 18.01
N ALA A 160 2.85 -9.80 17.48
CA ALA A 160 1.86 -10.63 16.81
C ALA A 160 2.36 -11.17 15.45
N GLY A 161 3.16 -10.39 14.74
CA GLY A 161 3.62 -10.74 13.42
C GLY A 161 2.48 -10.83 12.40
N ASP A 162 1.41 -10.06 12.61
CA ASP A 162 0.18 -10.09 11.80
C ASP A 162 -0.09 -8.78 11.04
N GLY A 163 0.87 -7.87 11.02
CA GLY A 163 0.77 -6.62 10.29
C GLY A 163 0.45 -6.81 8.81
N THR A 164 -0.27 -5.87 8.23
CA THR A 164 -0.65 -5.91 6.81
C THR A 164 -0.40 -4.58 6.09
N ALA A 165 -0.01 -4.66 4.81
CA ALA A 165 0.11 -3.50 3.93
C ALA A 165 -0.53 -3.80 2.57
N PRO A 166 -1.31 -2.86 1.98
CA PRO A 166 -1.88 -3.04 0.67
C PRO A 166 -0.80 -2.98 -0.42
N PHE A 167 -1.02 -3.69 -1.51
CA PHE A 167 -0.20 -3.56 -2.71
C PHE A 167 -1.06 -3.52 -3.98
N ALA A 168 -0.47 -2.98 -5.05
CA ALA A 168 -0.91 -3.15 -6.42
C ALA A 168 0.23 -3.79 -7.21
N TYR A 169 -0.10 -4.77 -8.04
CA TYR A 169 0.81 -5.41 -8.97
C TYR A 169 0.34 -5.17 -10.40
N ASN A 170 1.17 -4.51 -11.21
CA ASN A 170 0.91 -4.30 -12.64
C ASN A 170 1.44 -5.50 -13.43
N ASN A 171 0.56 -6.16 -14.18
CA ASN A 171 0.86 -7.33 -15.00
C ASN A 171 1.58 -6.97 -16.35
N GLY A 172 2.24 -5.81 -16.42
CA GLY A 172 2.98 -5.39 -17.59
C GLY A 172 4.30 -6.14 -17.80
N PRO A 173 5.03 -5.83 -18.90
CA PRO A 173 6.27 -6.55 -19.27
C PRO A 173 7.36 -6.52 -18.19
N ALA A 174 7.43 -5.47 -17.40
CA ALA A 174 8.40 -5.30 -16.31
C ALA A 174 7.87 -5.71 -14.93
N GLY A 175 6.60 -6.09 -14.81
CA GLY A 175 5.97 -6.50 -13.56
C GLY A 175 6.32 -5.60 -12.36
N THR A 176 5.49 -4.62 -12.05
CA THR A 176 5.76 -3.69 -10.96
C THR A 176 4.90 -4.01 -9.75
N LEU A 177 5.54 -4.26 -8.60
CA LEU A 177 4.90 -4.39 -7.30
C LEU A 177 5.08 -3.08 -6.53
N GLN A 178 3.99 -2.43 -6.18
CA GLN A 178 4.03 -1.20 -5.40
C GLN A 178 3.00 -1.22 -4.28
N THR A 179 3.31 -0.61 -3.15
CA THR A 179 2.27 -0.36 -2.14
C THR A 179 1.36 0.75 -2.64
N ALA A 180 0.06 0.53 -2.52
CA ALA A 180 -0.94 1.49 -2.96
C ALA A 180 -1.46 2.29 -1.77
N TYR A 181 -1.50 3.62 -1.92
CA TYR A 181 -2.26 4.44 -0.99
C TYR A 181 -3.76 4.22 -1.26
N ARG A 182 -4.39 3.43 -0.40
CA ARG A 182 -5.85 3.37 -0.33
C ARG A 182 -6.27 3.67 1.10
N PRO A 183 -7.08 4.72 1.36
CA PRO A 183 -7.62 4.97 2.69
C PRO A 183 -8.33 3.72 3.23
N GLY A 184 -8.07 3.37 4.49
CA GLY A 184 -8.72 2.22 5.15
C GLY A 184 -8.14 0.84 4.81
N SER A 185 -7.04 0.75 4.05
CA SER A 185 -6.38 -0.52 3.75
C SER A 185 -5.02 -0.63 4.46
N GLY A 186 -4.76 -1.80 5.04
CA GLY A 186 -3.56 -2.08 5.84
C GLY A 186 -3.82 -1.90 7.33
N ASP A 187 -3.13 -2.71 8.10
CA ASP A 187 -3.16 -2.75 9.56
C ASP A 187 -1.72 -2.92 10.03
N LEU A 188 -1.04 -1.78 10.18
CA LEU A 188 0.34 -1.72 10.65
C LEU A 188 0.44 -0.57 11.63
N HIS A 189 0.62 -0.88 12.89
CA HIS A 189 0.70 0.08 13.98
C HIS A 189 2.08 0.15 14.58
N ALA A 190 2.42 1.31 15.12
CA ALA A 190 3.67 1.51 15.85
C ALA A 190 3.51 1.07 17.31
N TYR A 191 4.46 0.31 17.81
CA TYR A 191 4.55 -0.15 19.20
C TYR A 191 5.93 0.14 19.76
N GLN A 192 6.03 0.16 21.10
CA GLN A 192 7.29 0.32 21.84
C GLN A 192 8.11 1.52 21.35
N VAL A 193 7.42 2.59 20.98
CA VAL A 193 8.06 3.79 20.44
C VAL A 193 8.87 4.47 21.51
N THR A 194 10.15 4.67 21.27
CA THR A 194 11.07 5.41 22.14
C THR A 194 11.81 6.49 21.37
N GLY A 195 11.89 7.68 21.93
CA GLY A 195 12.45 8.84 21.23
C GLY A 195 11.51 9.37 20.14
N CYS A 196 11.92 9.27 18.90
CA CYS A 196 11.16 9.65 17.69
C CYS A 196 10.61 11.09 17.63
N ARG A 197 10.90 11.93 18.61
CA ARG A 197 10.61 13.39 18.69
C ARG A 197 9.22 13.79 18.19
N GLY A 198 8.19 12.99 18.47
CA GLY A 198 6.82 13.25 18.05
C GLY A 198 6.50 12.89 16.59
N LEU A 199 7.44 12.33 15.83
CA LEU A 199 7.18 11.78 14.51
C LEU A 199 6.31 10.52 14.54
N LEU A 200 6.45 9.74 15.60
CA LEU A 200 5.78 8.46 15.75
C LEU A 200 5.44 8.25 17.23
N HIS A 201 4.24 7.74 17.52
CA HIS A 201 3.82 7.39 18.87
C HIS A 201 3.29 5.96 18.90
N THR A 202 3.32 5.36 20.06
CA THR A 202 2.72 4.03 20.24
C THR A 202 1.22 4.08 19.96
N GLY A 203 0.76 3.17 19.10
CA GLY A 203 -0.62 3.08 18.62
C GLY A 203 -0.87 3.81 17.30
N ASP A 204 0.08 4.60 16.79
CA ASP A 204 -0.08 5.28 15.50
C ASP A 204 -0.20 4.27 14.35
N LEU A 205 -1.18 4.50 13.48
CA LEU A 205 -1.29 3.77 12.23
C LEU A 205 -0.21 4.25 11.25
N VAL A 206 0.50 3.31 10.68
CA VAL A 206 1.63 3.56 9.80
C VAL A 206 1.35 3.00 8.41
N ARG A 207 1.78 3.71 7.38
CA ARG A 207 1.71 3.25 5.99
C ARG A 207 3.09 3.15 5.39
N LEU A 208 3.29 2.08 4.62
CA LEU A 208 4.50 1.86 3.86
C LEU A 208 4.27 2.23 2.41
N PHE A 209 5.22 2.97 1.83
CA PHE A 209 5.24 3.26 0.41
C PHE A 209 6.54 2.73 -0.19
N PHE A 210 6.42 1.92 -1.22
CA PHE A 210 7.54 1.43 -2.00
C PHE A 210 7.09 0.97 -3.38
N GLY A 211 8.02 0.95 -4.33
CA GLY A 211 7.83 0.36 -5.63
C GLY A 211 9.03 -0.49 -6.01
N TYR A 212 8.75 -1.67 -6.56
CA TYR A 212 9.74 -2.64 -6.99
C TYR A 212 9.43 -3.11 -8.41
N ASP A 213 10.46 -3.17 -9.24
CA ASP A 213 10.40 -3.84 -10.52
C ASP A 213 10.94 -5.27 -10.39
N LEU A 214 10.18 -6.22 -10.92
CA LEU A 214 10.59 -7.62 -10.95
C LEU A 214 11.59 -7.86 -12.09
N ASN A 215 12.50 -8.79 -11.90
CA ASN A 215 13.51 -9.14 -12.88
C ASN A 215 12.98 -9.85 -14.14
N ARG A 216 11.71 -10.23 -14.14
CA ARG A 216 11.01 -10.84 -15.29
C ARG A 216 9.50 -10.68 -15.12
N ALA A 217 8.79 -10.79 -16.24
CA ALA A 217 7.33 -10.71 -16.24
C ALA A 217 6.69 -11.81 -15.38
N LEU A 218 5.62 -11.43 -14.70
CA LEU A 218 4.72 -12.27 -13.92
C LEU A 218 3.31 -11.83 -14.25
N THR A 219 2.41 -12.77 -14.46
CA THR A 219 0.98 -12.49 -14.63
C THR A 219 0.21 -13.08 -13.45
N VAL A 220 -0.58 -12.25 -12.80
CA VAL A 220 -1.49 -12.63 -11.71
C VAL A 220 -2.88 -12.14 -12.09
N THR A 221 -3.80 -13.06 -12.30
CA THR A 221 -5.18 -12.75 -12.70
C THR A 221 -6.18 -13.56 -11.86
N SER A 222 -7.41 -13.06 -11.82
CA SER A 222 -8.58 -13.80 -11.32
C SER A 222 -9.50 -14.09 -12.50
N PRO A 223 -10.28 -15.19 -12.47
CA PRO A 223 -11.32 -15.48 -13.45
C PRO A 223 -12.37 -14.38 -13.54
#